data_42eb0836634944d281a30ee17a2d0b9a
#
_entry.id   42eb0836634944d281a30ee17a2d0b9a
#
_cell.length_a   1.000
_cell.length_b   1.000
_cell.length_c   1.000
_cell.angle_alpha   90.00
_cell.angle_beta   90.00
_cell.angle_gamma   90.00
#
_symmetry.space_group_name_H-M   'P 1'
#
loop_
_entity.id
_entity.type
_entity.pdbx_description
1 polymer ?
#
loop_
_entity_poly.entity_id
_entity_poly.type
_entity_poly.pdbx_seq_one_letter_code
_entity_poly.pdbx_strand_id
1 'polypeptide(L)'
;MPVERRSESKPEPHPELVGALAKELSKPTKKGPLVIEEKVRGLNRIYVTVVWNLWQDVHPEDRAAVILDAYQAARGDLEMLKISLAVGATPEEAKKMGLFKKAG
;
A
#
# COMPACT_ATOMS: atom_id res chain seq x y z
N MET A 1 -19.29 0.54 30.10
CA MET A 1 -19.52 -0.21 28.90
C MET A 1 -18.20 -0.58 28.23
N PRO A 2 -18.04 -1.81 27.88
CA PRO A 2 -16.77 -2.21 27.29
C PRO A 2 -16.59 -1.59 25.92
N VAL A 3 -15.40 -1.17 25.69
CA VAL A 3 -15.02 -0.64 24.39
C VAL A 3 -14.60 -1.82 23.52
N GLU A 4 -15.16 -1.87 22.35
CA GLU A 4 -14.76 -2.89 21.41
C GLU A 4 -13.41 -2.57 20.85
N ARG A 5 -12.51 -3.48 21.00
CA ARG A 5 -11.14 -3.29 20.51
C ARG A 5 -10.88 -4.20 19.34
N ARG A 6 -11.76 -4.15 18.39
CA ARG A 6 -11.67 -5.10 17.29
C ARG A 6 -10.38 -5.01 16.54
N SER A 7 -9.92 -3.81 16.33
CA SER A 7 -8.66 -3.67 15.60
C SER A 7 -7.51 -4.26 16.37
N GLU A 8 -7.60 -4.29 17.69
CA GLU A 8 -6.52 -4.85 18.50
C GLU A 8 -6.55 -6.36 18.54
N SER A 9 -7.74 -6.93 18.47
CA SER A 9 -7.84 -8.38 18.50
C SER A 9 -7.81 -9.00 17.12
N LYS A 10 -7.87 -8.19 16.09
CA LYS A 10 -7.79 -8.70 14.73
C LYS A 10 -6.37 -9.03 14.37
N PRO A 11 -6.16 -10.17 13.74
CA PRO A 11 -4.84 -10.42 13.18
C PRO A 11 -4.60 -9.45 12.04
N GLU A 12 -3.35 -9.33 11.67
CA GLU A 12 -2.97 -8.53 10.53
C GLU A 12 -3.78 -8.97 9.32
N PRO A 13 -4.42 -8.04 8.61
CA PRO A 13 -5.22 -8.42 7.45
C PRO A 13 -4.31 -8.89 6.32
N HIS A 14 -4.68 -10.01 5.73
CA HIS A 14 -4.03 -10.52 4.52
C HIS A 14 -2.52 -10.63 4.64
N PRO A 15 -2.03 -11.42 5.60
CA PRO A 15 -0.58 -11.56 5.78
C PRO A 15 0.12 -12.07 4.53
N GLU A 16 -0.56 -12.85 3.71
CA GLU A 16 0.04 -13.34 2.46
C GLU A 16 0.28 -12.18 1.50
N LEU A 17 -0.58 -11.18 1.51
CA LEU A 17 -0.39 -10.01 0.66
C LEU A 17 0.73 -9.12 1.17
N VAL A 18 0.85 -9.00 2.48
CA VAL A 18 1.95 -8.26 3.07
C VAL A 18 3.27 -8.88 2.66
N GLY A 19 3.37 -10.19 2.77
CA GLY A 19 4.61 -10.88 2.39
C GLY A 19 4.92 -10.73 0.91
N ALA A 20 3.91 -10.87 0.08
CA ALA A 20 4.11 -10.75 -1.36
C ALA A 20 4.55 -9.34 -1.75
N LEU A 21 3.89 -8.33 -1.16
CA LEU A 21 4.23 -6.96 -1.49
C LEU A 21 5.61 -6.59 -0.95
N ALA A 22 5.95 -7.05 0.26
CA ALA A 22 7.28 -6.79 0.81
C ALA A 22 8.36 -7.36 -0.09
N LYS A 23 8.11 -8.54 -0.64
CA LYS A 23 9.05 -9.14 -1.55
C LYS A 23 9.22 -8.30 -2.81
N GLU A 24 8.11 -7.79 -3.36
CA GLU A 24 8.17 -6.94 -4.54
C GLU A 24 8.89 -5.62 -4.25
N LEU A 25 8.71 -5.08 -3.05
CA LEU A 25 9.41 -3.86 -2.68
C LEU A 25 10.91 -4.10 -2.60
N SER A 26 11.33 -5.29 -2.21
CA SER A 26 12.74 -5.62 -2.12
C SER A 26 13.32 -6.00 -3.47
N LYS A 27 12.56 -6.70 -4.28
CA LYS A 27 13.01 -7.15 -5.60
C LYS A 27 11.86 -6.99 -6.59
N PRO A 28 11.69 -5.81 -7.18
CA PRO A 28 10.60 -5.58 -8.11
C PRO A 28 10.70 -6.50 -9.34
N THR A 29 9.55 -6.97 -9.77
CA THR A 29 9.46 -7.77 -10.97
C THR A 29 8.60 -7.07 -12.01
N LYS A 30 8.72 -7.47 -13.25
CA LYS A 30 7.93 -6.85 -14.32
C LYS A 30 6.45 -7.14 -14.21
N LYS A 31 6.11 -8.27 -13.63
CA LYS A 31 4.71 -8.66 -13.50
C LYS A 31 4.13 -8.33 -12.13
N GLY A 32 4.91 -7.73 -11.28
CA GLY A 32 4.44 -7.39 -9.96
C GLY A 32 3.60 -6.14 -9.94
N PRO A 33 3.27 -5.68 -8.76
CA PRO A 33 2.48 -4.45 -8.62
C PRO A 33 3.27 -3.23 -9.09
N LEU A 34 2.53 -2.24 -9.52
CA LEU A 34 3.12 -0.95 -9.85
C LEU A 34 3.08 -0.10 -8.59
N VAL A 35 4.24 0.30 -8.12
CA VAL A 35 4.35 1.11 -6.90
C VAL A 35 4.72 2.53 -7.32
N ILE A 36 3.87 3.48 -6.97
CA ILE A 36 4.06 4.88 -7.29
C ILE A 36 4.33 5.62 -6.00
N GLU A 37 5.51 6.20 -5.89
CA GLU A 37 5.88 6.98 -4.73
C GLU A 37 5.99 8.44 -5.14
N GLU A 38 5.24 9.30 -4.46
CA GLU A 38 5.26 10.72 -4.76
C GLU A 38 5.73 11.47 -3.52
N LYS A 39 6.78 12.25 -3.66
CA LYS A 39 7.27 13.04 -2.55
C LYS A 39 6.37 14.23 -2.30
N VAL A 40 6.10 14.48 -1.03
CA VAL A 40 5.36 15.68 -0.65
C VAL A 40 6.35 16.83 -0.57
N ARG A 41 6.11 17.84 -1.37
CA ARG A 41 7.02 18.96 -1.47
C ARG A 41 7.20 19.64 -0.13
N GLY A 42 8.45 19.88 0.23
CA GLY A 42 8.76 20.59 1.46
C GLY A 42 8.67 19.76 2.73
N LEU A 43 8.31 18.50 2.61
CA LEU A 43 8.22 17.62 3.76
C LEU A 43 8.98 16.33 3.48
N ASN A 44 9.44 15.72 4.56
CA ASN A 44 10.10 14.42 4.41
C ASN A 44 9.04 13.32 4.46
N ARG A 45 8.10 13.38 3.53
CA ARG A 45 6.98 12.48 3.49
C ARG A 45 6.68 12.06 2.07
N ILE A 46 5.99 10.93 1.92
CA ILE A 46 5.64 10.44 0.60
C ILE A 46 4.20 9.95 0.60
N TYR A 47 3.59 9.99 -0.57
CA TYR A 47 2.34 9.30 -0.85
C TYR A 47 2.68 8.06 -1.64
N VAL A 48 2.08 6.93 -1.26
CA VAL A 48 2.34 5.67 -1.94
C VAL A 48 1.05 5.14 -2.53
N THR A 49 1.08 4.84 -3.80
CA THR A 49 -0.03 4.18 -4.47
C THR A 49 0.48 2.87 -5.05
N VAL A 50 -0.20 1.78 -4.74
CA VAL A 50 0.16 0.48 -5.26
C VAL A 50 -0.97 -0.01 -6.15
N VAL A 51 -0.68 -0.19 -7.44
CA VAL A 51 -1.63 -0.71 -8.40
C VAL A 51 -1.39 -2.21 -8.51
N TRP A 52 -2.37 -3.00 -8.15
CA TRP A 52 -2.18 -4.44 -8.03
C TRP A 52 -3.50 -5.15 -8.25
N ASN A 53 -3.51 -6.15 -9.07
CA ASN A 53 -4.74 -6.90 -9.32
C ASN A 53 -5.15 -7.74 -8.12
N LEU A 54 -4.25 -8.00 -7.21
CA LEU A 54 -4.58 -8.76 -6.01
C LEU A 54 -5.40 -7.97 -5.01
N TRP A 55 -5.59 -6.68 -5.25
CA TRP A 55 -6.44 -5.86 -4.40
C TRP A 55 -7.92 -6.13 -4.60
N GLN A 56 -8.29 -6.86 -5.61
CA GLN A 56 -9.69 -7.16 -5.84
C GLN A 56 -10.27 -7.84 -4.62
N ASP A 57 -11.45 -7.41 -4.19
CA ASP A 57 -12.13 -7.94 -3.01
C ASP A 57 -11.44 -7.61 -1.69
N VAL A 58 -10.47 -6.72 -1.70
CA VAL A 58 -9.84 -6.24 -0.48
C VAL A 58 -10.34 -4.83 -0.22
N HIS A 59 -10.79 -4.58 1.00
CA HIS A 59 -11.27 -3.26 1.38
C HIS A 59 -10.15 -2.22 1.28
N PRO A 60 -10.47 -0.99 0.87
CA PRO A 60 -9.42 0.05 0.78
C PRO A 60 -8.65 0.26 2.08
N GLU A 61 -9.32 0.16 3.22
CA GLU A 61 -8.63 0.30 4.51
C GLU A 61 -7.61 -0.81 4.71
N ASP A 62 -7.98 -2.03 4.31
CA ASP A 62 -7.07 -3.15 4.44
C ASP A 62 -5.91 -3.03 3.47
N ARG A 63 -6.17 -2.47 2.29
CA ARG A 63 -5.09 -2.24 1.32
C ARG A 63 -4.05 -1.30 1.90
N ALA A 64 -4.49 -0.23 2.54
CA ALA A 64 -3.56 0.71 3.14
C ALA A 64 -2.73 0.04 4.23
N ALA A 65 -3.37 -0.77 5.06
CA ALA A 65 -2.68 -1.48 6.12
C ALA A 65 -1.64 -2.44 5.55
N VAL A 66 -1.99 -3.15 4.49
CA VAL A 66 -1.05 -4.06 3.84
C VAL A 66 0.15 -3.31 3.30
N ILE A 67 -0.08 -2.15 2.69
CA ILE A 67 1.02 -1.37 2.13
C ILE A 67 1.96 -0.92 3.24
N LEU A 68 1.42 -0.41 4.33
CA LEU A 68 2.25 0.06 5.44
C LEU A 68 3.04 -1.10 6.05
N ASP A 69 2.38 -2.23 6.26
CA ASP A 69 3.05 -3.39 6.84
C ASP A 69 4.14 -3.92 5.92
N ALA A 70 3.89 -3.89 4.62
CA ALA A 70 4.88 -4.36 3.65
C ALA A 70 6.10 -3.44 3.62
N TYR A 71 5.88 -2.14 3.70
CA TYR A 71 7.00 -1.19 3.75
C TYR A 71 7.81 -1.39 5.01
N GLN A 72 7.13 -1.59 6.14
CA GLN A 72 7.83 -1.85 7.39
C GLN A 72 8.68 -3.10 7.30
N ALA A 73 8.11 -4.16 6.74
CA ALA A 73 8.84 -5.43 6.61
C ALA A 73 10.00 -5.33 5.64
N ALA A 74 9.84 -4.58 4.56
CA ALA A 74 10.86 -4.52 3.52
C ALA A 74 11.91 -3.45 3.79
N ARG A 75 11.52 -2.33 4.40
CA ARG A 75 12.41 -1.17 4.50
C ARG A 75 12.54 -0.61 5.90
N GLY A 76 11.81 -1.15 6.87
CA GLY A 76 11.94 -0.74 8.26
C GLY A 76 10.96 0.34 8.67
N ASP A 77 10.94 0.58 9.99
CA ASP A 77 9.98 1.50 10.59
C ASP A 77 10.14 2.94 10.10
N LEU A 78 11.37 3.38 9.96
CA LEU A 78 11.60 4.77 9.59
C LEU A 78 11.07 5.09 8.20
N GLU A 79 11.24 4.17 7.28
CA GLU A 79 10.70 4.38 5.94
C GLU A 79 9.19 4.33 5.94
N MET A 80 8.62 3.40 6.70
CA MET A 80 7.17 3.28 6.78
C MET A 80 6.57 4.56 7.38
N LEU A 81 7.23 5.14 8.37
CA LEU A 81 6.72 6.34 9.03
C LEU A 81 6.72 7.57 8.14
N LYS A 82 7.47 7.56 7.05
CA LYS A 82 7.45 8.66 6.09
C LYS A 82 6.20 8.67 5.21
N ILE A 83 5.46 7.59 5.22
CA ILE A 83 4.29 7.49 4.36
C ILE A 83 3.14 8.25 4.99
N SER A 84 2.69 9.30 4.30
CA SER A 84 1.53 10.08 4.74
C SER A 84 0.23 9.53 4.25
N LEU A 85 0.26 8.84 3.11
CA LEU A 85 -0.94 8.30 2.49
C LEU A 85 -0.57 7.04 1.73
N ALA A 86 -1.31 5.98 1.98
CA ALA A 86 -1.12 4.72 1.26
C ALA A 86 -2.45 4.33 0.63
N VAL A 87 -2.42 4.11 -0.67
CA VAL A 87 -3.62 3.78 -1.43
C VAL A 87 -3.34 2.56 -2.29
N GLY A 88 -4.22 1.57 -2.20
CA GLY A 88 -4.18 0.44 -3.10
C GLY A 88 -5.28 0.55 -4.13
N ALA A 89 -4.96 0.27 -5.38
CA ALA A 89 -5.94 0.32 -6.45
C ALA A 89 -5.76 -0.87 -7.37
N THR A 90 -6.85 -1.44 -7.83
CA THR A 90 -6.76 -2.43 -8.90
C THR A 90 -6.43 -1.71 -10.20
N PRO A 91 -5.94 -2.43 -11.21
CA PRO A 91 -5.67 -1.76 -12.49
C PRO A 91 -6.88 -1.03 -13.06
N GLU A 92 -8.06 -1.58 -12.87
CA GLU A 92 -9.28 -0.94 -13.32
C GLU A 92 -9.55 0.35 -12.58
N GLU A 93 -9.42 0.30 -11.27
CA GLU A 93 -9.61 1.49 -10.45
C GLU A 93 -8.57 2.55 -10.79
N ALA A 94 -7.34 2.12 -11.01
CA ALA A 94 -6.27 3.04 -11.36
C ALA A 94 -6.57 3.75 -12.67
N LYS A 95 -7.13 3.05 -13.63
CA LYS A 95 -7.55 3.66 -14.88
C LYS A 95 -8.60 4.73 -14.64
N LYS A 96 -9.59 4.42 -13.82
CA LYS A 96 -10.64 5.38 -13.51
C LYS A 96 -10.11 6.58 -12.77
N MET A 97 -9.07 6.38 -11.96
CA MET A 97 -8.44 7.48 -11.25
C MET A 97 -7.48 8.29 -12.11
N GLY A 98 -7.25 7.85 -13.32
CA GLY A 98 -6.35 8.55 -14.22
C GLY A 98 -4.88 8.31 -13.95
N LEU A 99 -4.55 7.28 -13.20
CA LEU A 99 -3.15 7.04 -12.83
C LEU A 99 -2.29 6.63 -14.01
N PHE A 100 -2.89 6.03 -15.03
CA PHE A 100 -2.14 5.63 -16.22
C PHE A 100 -2.16 6.68 -17.30
N LYS A 101 -2.85 7.77 -17.07
CA LYS A 101 -2.97 8.80 -18.07
C LYS A 101 -1.68 9.59 -18.12
N LYS A 102 -1.10 9.64 -19.27
CA LYS A 102 0.11 10.43 -19.42
C LYS A 102 -0.22 11.89 -19.46
N ALA A 103 0.60 12.69 -18.85
CA ALA A 103 0.38 14.13 -18.88
C ALA A 103 0.69 14.65 -20.22
N GLY A 104 1.10 14.16 -21.07
CA GLY A 104 1.30 14.70 -22.40
C GLY A 104 0.45 13.94 -23.39
#